data_a9e59a315d2c19bf7a63c255c75ef661
#
_entry.id   a9e59a315d2c19bf7a63c255c75ef661
#
_cell.length_a   1.000
_cell.length_b   1.000
_cell.length_c   1.000
_cell.angle_alpha   90.00
_cell.angle_beta   90.00
_cell.angle_gamma   90.00
#
_symmetry.space_group_name_H-M   'P 1'
#
loop_
_entity.id
_entity.type
_entity.pdbx_description
1 polymer ?
#
loop_
_entity_poly.entity_id
_entity_poly.type
_entity_poly.pdbx_seq_one_letter_code
_entity_poly.pdbx_strand_id
1 'polypeptide(L)'
;MEAMFDFTPITAEDIDKQIGLLDIKKNGGCIPTKMLIECRDIVCKPLADIWNTELIKNQTFSAKLKLGDITPIFKTLQNTMKKNYRPITVLIVVSKMFERIMDKQTNEYMEKFLSKYLCGYRRNYSCQTAMVPMIENWKMARDKGEHAGGVMMDLSKAFDTINHELFIAKLHAYGFSRNALKIVHSYLSDRWHRTKIDGSYSSWKEILSGVPQ
;
A
#
# COMPACT_ATOMS: atom_id res chain seq x y z
N MET A 1 27.62 -7.61 -9.58
CA MET A 1 26.37 -6.82 -9.68
C MET A 1 25.34 -7.55 -8.82
N GLU A 2 24.80 -6.90 -7.79
CA GLU A 2 23.66 -7.47 -7.07
C GLU A 2 22.47 -7.60 -8.04
N ALA A 3 21.70 -8.67 -7.86
CA ALA A 3 20.52 -8.91 -8.71
C ALA A 3 19.51 -7.77 -8.51
N MET A 4 19.12 -7.12 -9.61
CA MET A 4 18.10 -6.07 -9.59
C MET A 4 16.74 -6.70 -9.27
N PHE A 5 15.90 -5.96 -8.55
CA PHE A 5 14.52 -6.37 -8.30
C PHE A 5 13.67 -6.25 -9.56
N ASP A 6 12.91 -7.27 -9.83
CA ASP A 6 11.83 -7.25 -10.82
C ASP A 6 10.60 -7.98 -10.27
N PHE A 7 9.41 -7.57 -10.72
CA PHE A 7 8.20 -8.30 -10.39
C PHE A 7 8.16 -9.62 -11.14
N THR A 8 7.71 -10.66 -10.47
CA THR A 8 7.66 -12.01 -11.04
C THR A 8 6.24 -12.41 -11.45
N PRO A 9 6.11 -13.29 -12.45
CA PRO A 9 4.83 -13.92 -12.77
C PRO A 9 4.24 -14.64 -11.57
N ILE A 10 2.92 -14.78 -11.57
CA ILE A 10 2.16 -15.47 -10.53
C ILE A 10 1.34 -16.62 -11.13
N THR A 11 0.96 -17.55 -10.27
CA THR A 11 0.12 -18.70 -10.61
C THR A 11 -1.34 -18.48 -10.19
N ALA A 12 -2.24 -19.37 -10.66
CA ALA A 12 -3.62 -19.39 -10.19
C ALA A 12 -3.70 -19.65 -8.67
N GLU A 13 -2.77 -20.44 -8.11
CA GLU A 13 -2.70 -20.71 -6.66
C GLU A 13 -2.33 -19.46 -5.85
N ASP A 14 -1.52 -18.55 -6.40
CA ASP A 14 -1.21 -17.29 -5.74
C ASP A 14 -2.45 -16.40 -5.64
N ILE A 15 -3.26 -16.35 -6.69
CA ILE A 15 -4.56 -15.66 -6.67
C ILE A 15 -5.52 -16.36 -5.70
N ASP A 16 -5.57 -17.68 -5.69
CA ASP A 16 -6.40 -18.46 -4.78
C ASP A 16 -6.10 -18.14 -3.32
N LYS A 17 -4.82 -18.07 -2.95
CA LYS A 17 -4.38 -17.60 -1.62
C LYS A 17 -4.87 -16.18 -1.31
N GLN A 18 -4.84 -15.27 -2.28
CA GLN A 18 -5.33 -13.90 -2.07
C GLN A 18 -6.86 -13.86 -1.89
N ILE A 19 -7.61 -14.68 -2.64
CA ILE A 19 -9.07 -14.81 -2.47
C ILE A 19 -9.39 -15.36 -1.08
N GLY A 20 -8.63 -16.34 -0.59
CA GLY A 20 -8.78 -16.89 0.77
C GLY A 20 -8.59 -15.88 1.90
N LEU A 21 -7.91 -14.75 1.65
CA LEU A 21 -7.72 -13.65 2.61
C LEU A 21 -8.82 -12.59 2.55
N LEU A 22 -9.80 -12.73 1.67
CA LEU A 22 -10.88 -11.76 1.52
C LEU A 22 -11.93 -11.92 2.62
N ASP A 23 -12.38 -10.80 3.16
CA ASP A 23 -13.50 -10.74 4.10
C ASP A 23 -14.79 -10.51 3.31
N ILE A 24 -15.70 -11.47 3.37
CA ILE A 24 -17.00 -11.44 2.67
C ILE A 24 -17.84 -10.21 3.02
N LYS A 25 -17.62 -9.64 4.19
CA LYS A 25 -18.34 -8.43 4.67
C LYS A 25 -17.80 -7.15 4.06
N LYS A 26 -16.60 -7.18 3.48
CA LYS A 26 -15.93 -6.02 2.89
C LYS A 26 -16.14 -6.01 1.38
N ASN A 27 -17.14 -5.30 0.93
CA ASN A 27 -17.37 -5.07 -0.49
C ASN A 27 -16.64 -3.81 -0.96
N GLY A 28 -15.95 -3.91 -2.08
CA GLY A 28 -15.32 -2.78 -2.76
C GLY A 28 -15.46 -2.91 -4.27
N GLY A 29 -16.11 -1.93 -4.89
CA GLY A 29 -16.26 -1.86 -6.34
C GLY A 29 -17.41 -2.65 -6.94
N CYS A 30 -17.36 -2.84 -8.27
CA CYS A 30 -18.43 -3.44 -9.07
C CYS A 30 -18.54 -4.98 -8.94
N ILE A 31 -17.49 -5.65 -8.44
CA ILE A 31 -17.51 -7.10 -8.23
C ILE A 31 -17.67 -7.38 -6.74
N PRO A 32 -18.77 -7.99 -6.30
CA PRO A 32 -18.96 -8.36 -4.90
C PRO A 32 -17.89 -9.38 -4.45
N THR A 33 -17.34 -9.18 -3.27
CA THR A 33 -16.35 -10.10 -2.69
C THR A 33 -16.86 -11.53 -2.60
N LYS A 34 -18.13 -11.70 -2.24
CA LYS A 34 -18.80 -13.01 -2.19
C LYS A 34 -18.72 -13.75 -3.54
N MET A 35 -18.96 -13.03 -4.65
CA MET A 35 -18.88 -13.62 -5.99
C MET A 35 -17.49 -14.11 -6.33
N LEU A 36 -16.43 -13.36 -5.98
CA LEU A 36 -15.05 -13.80 -6.19
C LEU A 36 -14.71 -15.04 -5.37
N ILE A 37 -15.23 -15.16 -4.15
CA ILE A 37 -15.01 -16.32 -3.28
C ILE A 37 -15.74 -17.55 -3.83
N GLU A 38 -16.99 -17.39 -4.26
CA GLU A 38 -17.81 -18.51 -4.78
C GLU A 38 -17.34 -18.99 -6.16
N CYS A 39 -16.81 -18.08 -6.99
CA CYS A 39 -16.31 -18.42 -8.33
C CYS A 39 -14.78 -18.63 -8.36
N ARG A 40 -14.11 -18.86 -7.22
CA ARG A 40 -12.65 -18.89 -7.11
C ARG A 40 -11.99 -19.83 -8.10
N ASP A 41 -12.56 -21.02 -8.30
CA ASP A 41 -12.01 -22.05 -9.19
C ASP A 41 -12.00 -21.59 -10.67
N ILE A 42 -12.92 -20.70 -11.03
CA ILE A 42 -13.04 -20.18 -12.39
C ILE A 42 -12.19 -18.92 -12.58
N VAL A 43 -12.13 -18.02 -11.58
CA VAL A 43 -11.52 -16.70 -11.73
C VAL A 43 -10.01 -16.66 -11.46
N CYS A 44 -9.44 -17.65 -10.74
CA CYS A 44 -8.04 -17.63 -10.36
C CYS A 44 -7.11 -17.58 -11.58
N LYS A 45 -7.32 -18.46 -12.57
CA LYS A 45 -6.49 -18.49 -13.76
C LYS A 45 -6.61 -17.20 -14.60
N PRO A 46 -7.80 -16.72 -14.98
CA PRO A 46 -7.95 -15.45 -15.69
C PRO A 46 -7.30 -14.26 -14.97
N LEU A 47 -7.39 -14.18 -13.64
CA LEU A 47 -6.76 -13.10 -12.89
C LEU A 47 -5.23 -13.21 -12.89
N ALA A 48 -4.68 -14.43 -12.80
CA ALA A 48 -3.25 -14.64 -12.95
C ALA A 48 -2.77 -14.28 -14.38
N ASP A 49 -3.54 -14.64 -15.40
CA ASP A 49 -3.23 -14.30 -16.80
C ASP A 49 -3.26 -12.77 -17.03
N ILE A 50 -4.20 -12.04 -16.40
CA ILE A 50 -4.24 -10.57 -16.43
C ILE A 50 -2.98 -9.99 -15.76
N TRP A 51 -2.59 -10.47 -14.58
CA TRP A 51 -1.36 -10.05 -13.94
C TRP A 51 -0.16 -10.26 -14.85
N ASN A 52 0.02 -11.48 -15.34
CA ASN A 52 1.18 -11.85 -16.13
C ASN A 52 1.24 -11.10 -17.47
N THR A 53 0.10 -10.78 -18.06
CA THR A 53 0.03 -10.04 -19.31
C THR A 53 0.16 -8.54 -19.10
N GLU A 54 -0.67 -7.95 -18.24
CA GLU A 54 -0.72 -6.49 -18.09
C GLU A 54 0.48 -5.97 -17.30
N LEU A 55 0.78 -6.56 -16.12
CA LEU A 55 1.87 -6.05 -15.31
C LEU A 55 3.23 -6.53 -15.80
N ILE A 56 3.40 -7.85 -15.96
CA ILE A 56 4.74 -8.39 -16.23
C ILE A 56 5.14 -8.14 -17.69
N LYS A 57 4.30 -8.50 -18.67
CA LYS A 57 4.64 -8.37 -20.09
C LYS A 57 4.51 -6.94 -20.59
N ASN A 58 3.39 -6.27 -20.30
CA ASN A 58 3.09 -4.93 -20.79
C ASN A 58 3.60 -3.82 -19.87
N GLN A 59 4.04 -4.13 -18.62
CA GLN A 59 4.50 -3.18 -17.60
C GLN A 59 3.46 -2.07 -17.31
N THR A 60 2.18 -2.44 -17.36
CA THR A 60 1.06 -1.50 -17.22
C THR A 60 0.10 -1.96 -16.12
N PHE A 61 -0.26 -1.06 -15.22
CA PHE A 61 -1.33 -1.28 -14.25
C PHE A 61 -2.66 -0.79 -14.87
N SER A 62 -3.64 -1.67 -14.99
CA SER A 62 -4.90 -1.38 -15.70
C SER A 62 -5.62 -0.15 -15.15
N ALA A 63 -6.05 0.76 -16.04
CA ALA A 63 -6.76 1.99 -15.67
C ALA A 63 -8.06 1.72 -14.86
N LYS A 64 -8.76 0.62 -15.15
CA LYS A 64 -9.96 0.20 -14.41
C LYS A 64 -9.68 -0.13 -12.94
N LEU A 65 -8.44 -0.52 -12.61
CA LEU A 65 -8.00 -0.83 -11.27
C LEU A 65 -7.52 0.40 -10.48
N LYS A 66 -7.39 1.56 -11.13
CA LYS A 66 -6.90 2.81 -10.55
C LYS A 66 -8.00 3.72 -9.99
N LEU A 67 -9.25 3.34 -10.15
CA LEU A 67 -10.40 4.09 -9.64
C LEU A 67 -10.62 3.81 -8.15
N GLY A 68 -10.84 4.86 -7.37
CA GLY A 68 -11.08 4.72 -5.93
C GLY A 68 -12.19 5.63 -5.41
N ASP A 69 -13.07 5.09 -4.58
CA ASP A 69 -14.04 5.88 -3.83
C ASP A 69 -13.43 6.28 -2.47
N ILE A 70 -13.37 7.57 -2.17
CA ILE A 70 -12.91 8.07 -0.87
C ILE A 70 -14.09 8.12 0.08
N THR A 71 -13.98 7.40 1.19
CA THR A 71 -14.91 7.50 2.33
C THR A 71 -14.23 8.30 3.44
N PRO A 72 -14.73 9.49 3.79
CA PRO A 72 -14.17 10.29 4.87
C PRO A 72 -14.53 9.68 6.22
N ILE A 73 -13.53 9.32 7.02
CA ILE A 73 -13.72 8.82 8.38
C ILE A 73 -13.38 9.92 9.38
N PHE A 74 -14.35 10.27 10.22
CA PHE A 74 -14.16 11.25 11.27
C PHE A 74 -13.08 10.83 12.27
N LYS A 75 -12.16 11.73 12.58
CA LYS A 75 -11.03 11.46 13.50
C LYS A 75 -11.31 12.01 14.90
N THR A 76 -11.42 13.33 15.00
CA THR A 76 -11.59 14.04 16.31
C THR A 76 -12.01 15.49 16.09
N LEU A 77 -12.39 16.17 17.16
CA LEU A 77 -12.74 17.60 17.18
C LEU A 77 -14.10 17.92 16.55
N GLN A 78 -14.17 18.96 15.73
CA GLN A 78 -15.41 19.42 15.12
C GLN A 78 -15.68 18.69 13.81
N ASN A 79 -16.85 18.12 13.64
CA ASN A 79 -17.28 17.36 12.46
C ASN A 79 -17.54 18.25 11.22
N THR A 80 -17.63 19.57 11.38
CA THR A 80 -17.82 20.54 10.29
C THR A 80 -16.54 20.84 9.52
N MET A 81 -15.37 20.47 10.04
CA MET A 81 -14.09 20.77 9.43
C MET A 81 -13.51 19.58 8.66
N LYS A 82 -13.26 19.74 7.36
CA LYS A 82 -12.67 18.73 6.46
C LYS A 82 -11.35 18.13 6.98
N LYS A 83 -10.49 18.95 7.63
CA LYS A 83 -9.20 18.51 8.20
C LYS A 83 -9.32 17.46 9.30
N ASN A 84 -10.51 17.31 9.88
CA ASN A 84 -10.80 16.37 10.95
C ASN A 84 -11.26 14.99 10.42
N TYR A 85 -11.22 14.78 9.11
CA TYR A 85 -11.55 13.50 8.46
C TYR A 85 -10.31 12.88 7.83
N ARG A 86 -10.22 11.55 7.90
CA ARG A 86 -9.23 10.75 7.17
C ARG A 86 -9.86 10.29 5.86
N PRO A 87 -9.26 10.58 4.70
CA PRO A 87 -9.74 10.11 3.40
C PRO A 87 -9.31 8.64 3.21
N ILE A 88 -10.20 7.70 3.52
CA ILE A 88 -9.92 6.29 3.27
C ILE A 88 -10.34 5.93 1.86
N THR A 89 -9.39 5.48 1.04
CA THR A 89 -9.64 5.08 -0.33
C THR A 89 -10.14 3.63 -0.40
N VAL A 90 -11.35 3.46 -0.89
CA VAL A 90 -11.94 2.14 -1.13
C VAL A 90 -11.67 1.75 -2.58
N LEU A 91 -10.71 0.87 -2.78
CA LEU A 91 -10.38 0.29 -4.08
C LEU A 91 -11.23 -0.94 -4.36
N ILE A 92 -11.35 -1.30 -5.65
CA ILE A 92 -11.98 -2.55 -6.05
C ILE A 92 -11.17 -3.75 -5.55
N VAL A 93 -11.86 -4.86 -5.27
CA VAL A 93 -11.24 -6.04 -4.63
C VAL A 93 -10.06 -6.58 -5.42
N VAL A 94 -10.16 -6.66 -6.74
CA VAL A 94 -9.06 -7.14 -7.62
C VAL A 94 -7.83 -6.23 -7.52
N SER A 95 -8.01 -4.90 -7.45
CA SER A 95 -6.89 -3.97 -7.24
C SER A 95 -6.16 -4.27 -5.92
N LYS A 96 -6.91 -4.43 -4.83
CA LYS A 96 -6.34 -4.78 -3.52
C LYS A 96 -5.57 -6.10 -3.53
N MET A 97 -6.04 -7.09 -4.28
CA MET A 97 -5.33 -8.37 -4.42
C MET A 97 -3.99 -8.17 -5.14
N PHE A 98 -4.00 -7.42 -6.24
CA PHE A 98 -2.78 -7.11 -6.99
C PHE A 98 -1.81 -6.26 -6.16
N GLU A 99 -2.31 -5.27 -5.43
CA GLU A 99 -1.49 -4.48 -4.50
C GLU A 99 -0.83 -5.33 -3.42
N ARG A 100 -1.54 -6.30 -2.84
CA ARG A 100 -0.96 -7.23 -1.85
C ARG A 100 0.14 -8.11 -2.44
N ILE A 101 0.01 -8.53 -3.70
CA ILE A 101 1.04 -9.31 -4.38
C ILE A 101 2.27 -8.44 -4.65
N MET A 102 2.07 -7.20 -5.14
CA MET A 102 3.14 -6.23 -5.32
C MET A 102 3.86 -5.95 -3.99
N ASP A 103 3.09 -5.68 -2.94
CA ASP A 103 3.60 -5.42 -1.59
C ASP A 103 4.44 -6.58 -1.08
N LYS A 104 3.95 -7.82 -1.21
CA LYS A 104 4.68 -9.01 -0.79
C LYS A 104 6.04 -9.11 -1.48
N GLN A 105 6.07 -9.04 -2.82
CA GLN A 105 7.31 -9.16 -3.60
C GLN A 105 8.27 -8.00 -3.30
N THR A 106 7.74 -6.78 -3.16
CA THR A 106 8.53 -5.60 -2.83
C THR A 106 9.12 -5.69 -1.42
N ASN A 107 8.34 -6.06 -0.42
CA ASN A 107 8.80 -6.16 0.97
C ASN A 107 9.85 -7.25 1.16
N GLU A 108 9.69 -8.40 0.51
CA GLU A 108 10.69 -9.48 0.54
C GLU A 108 12.06 -9.00 0.02
N TYR A 109 12.06 -8.18 -1.02
CA TYR A 109 13.30 -7.58 -1.55
C TYR A 109 13.84 -6.46 -0.67
N MET A 110 12.96 -5.56 -0.21
CA MET A 110 13.34 -4.35 0.52
C MET A 110 13.85 -4.64 1.94
N GLU A 111 13.49 -5.77 2.53
CA GLU A 111 13.82 -6.12 3.93
C GLU A 111 15.33 -5.98 4.22
N LYS A 112 16.17 -6.31 3.25
CA LYS A 112 17.64 -6.23 3.38
C LYS A 112 18.17 -4.78 3.49
N PHE A 113 17.41 -3.79 3.04
CA PHE A 113 17.81 -2.38 3.07
C PHE A 113 17.23 -1.62 4.26
N LEU A 114 16.23 -2.19 4.92
CA LEU A 114 15.53 -1.49 5.99
C LEU A 114 16.38 -1.41 7.25
N SER A 115 16.45 -0.23 7.84
CA SER A 115 17.11 -0.03 9.13
C SER A 115 16.49 -0.93 10.22
N LYS A 116 17.31 -1.49 11.10
CA LYS A 116 16.87 -2.25 12.27
C LYS A 116 15.96 -1.44 13.22
N TYR A 117 16.01 -0.12 13.14
CA TYR A 117 15.17 0.78 13.95
C TYR A 117 13.82 1.09 13.30
N LEU A 118 13.63 0.73 12.03
CA LEU A 118 12.36 0.90 11.34
C LEU A 118 11.41 -0.24 11.73
N CYS A 119 10.45 0.04 12.58
CA CYS A 119 9.46 -0.93 13.06
C CYS A 119 8.10 -0.77 12.39
N GLY A 120 7.78 0.40 11.85
CA GLY A 120 6.52 0.65 11.17
C GLY A 120 6.42 -0.08 9.83
N TYR A 121 5.23 -0.63 9.53
CA TYR A 121 4.91 -1.33 8.28
C TYR A 121 5.79 -2.56 7.97
N ARG A 122 6.46 -3.11 8.98
CA ARG A 122 7.27 -4.33 8.85
C ARG A 122 6.56 -5.53 9.47
N ARG A 123 6.62 -6.66 8.79
CA ARG A 123 6.08 -7.92 9.29
C ARG A 123 6.82 -8.35 10.56
N ASN A 124 6.10 -8.85 11.55
CA ASN A 124 6.62 -9.28 12.86
C ASN A 124 7.22 -8.17 13.74
N TYR A 125 7.05 -6.90 13.37
CA TYR A 125 7.39 -5.74 14.20
C TYR A 125 6.14 -5.12 14.80
N SER A 126 6.28 -4.51 15.97
CA SER A 126 5.18 -3.86 16.70
C SER A 126 5.67 -2.61 17.42
N CYS A 127 4.77 -1.85 18.03
CA CYS A 127 5.14 -0.75 18.90
C CYS A 127 6.04 -1.22 20.06
N GLN A 128 5.80 -2.43 20.59
CA GLN A 128 6.64 -3.03 21.63
C GLN A 128 8.07 -3.25 21.15
N THR A 129 8.24 -3.77 19.93
CA THR A 129 9.56 -3.95 19.31
C THR A 129 10.34 -2.63 19.21
N ALA A 130 9.65 -1.51 18.93
CA ALA A 130 10.27 -0.19 18.90
C ALA A 130 10.59 0.35 20.29
N MET A 131 9.73 0.09 21.28
CA MET A 131 9.85 0.65 22.63
C MET A 131 10.95 -0.03 23.46
N VAL A 132 11.15 -1.34 23.32
CA VAL A 132 12.11 -2.08 24.14
C VAL A 132 13.54 -1.50 24.03
N PRO A 133 14.13 -1.35 22.84
CA PRO A 133 15.48 -0.77 22.72
C PRO A 133 15.55 0.68 23.23
N MET A 134 14.48 1.44 23.06
CA MET A 134 14.42 2.83 23.55
C MET A 134 14.46 2.88 25.08
N ILE A 135 13.67 2.05 25.74
CA ILE A 135 13.64 1.97 27.21
C ILE A 135 14.98 1.45 27.74
N GLU A 136 15.59 0.46 27.10
CA GLU A 136 16.89 -0.06 27.47
C GLU A 136 17.97 1.02 27.39
N ASN A 137 18.00 1.80 26.29
CA ASN A 137 18.93 2.93 26.15
C ASN A 137 18.73 3.98 27.24
N TRP A 138 17.48 4.29 27.60
CA TRP A 138 17.19 5.24 28.69
C TRP A 138 17.64 4.71 30.06
N LYS A 139 17.46 3.42 30.32
CA LYS A 139 17.95 2.80 31.55
C LYS A 139 19.47 2.85 31.63
N MET A 140 20.15 2.49 30.54
CA MET A 140 21.61 2.55 30.49
C MET A 140 22.16 3.97 30.70
N ALA A 141 21.55 4.97 30.08
CA ALA A 141 21.92 6.38 30.30
C ALA A 141 21.75 6.78 31.78
N ARG A 142 20.62 6.44 32.38
CA ARG A 142 20.38 6.70 33.80
C ARG A 142 21.41 6.01 34.71
N ASP A 143 21.73 4.76 34.44
CA ASP A 143 22.68 3.97 35.27
C ASP A 143 24.10 4.56 35.17
N LYS A 144 24.43 5.27 34.08
CA LYS A 144 25.66 6.05 33.92
C LYS A 144 25.59 7.47 34.48
N GLY A 145 24.49 7.89 35.05
CA GLY A 145 24.27 9.27 35.50
C GLY A 145 24.07 10.28 34.36
N GLU A 146 23.78 9.80 33.16
CA GLU A 146 23.52 10.63 31.97
C GLU A 146 22.04 11.01 31.88
N HIS A 147 21.76 12.10 31.14
CA HIS A 147 20.38 12.50 30.83
C HIS A 147 19.94 11.92 29.49
N ALA A 148 18.74 11.36 29.45
CA ALA A 148 18.11 10.90 28.21
C ALA A 148 16.93 11.81 27.86
N GLY A 149 16.84 12.22 26.58
CA GLY A 149 15.74 12.99 26.05
C GLY A 149 15.18 12.37 24.76
N GLY A 150 13.91 12.59 24.46
CA GLY A 150 13.26 12.12 23.24
C GLY A 150 12.60 13.27 22.50
N VAL A 151 12.80 13.32 21.18
CA VAL A 151 12.09 14.23 20.28
C VAL A 151 11.18 13.41 19.37
N MET A 152 9.87 13.67 19.42
CA MET A 152 8.89 13.03 18.55
C MET A 152 8.54 13.94 17.39
N MET A 153 8.67 13.43 16.15
CA MET A 153 8.29 14.13 14.93
C MET A 153 7.16 13.35 14.24
N ASP A 154 6.15 14.05 13.77
CA ASP A 154 5.04 13.48 13.00
C ASP A 154 4.90 14.21 11.67
N LEU A 155 4.62 13.45 10.61
CA LEU A 155 4.45 14.00 9.26
C LEU A 155 2.96 14.22 8.98
N SER A 156 2.58 15.45 8.72
CA SER A 156 1.22 15.77 8.29
C SER A 156 0.95 15.21 6.90
N LYS A 157 -0.11 14.40 6.76
CA LYS A 157 -0.57 13.84 5.47
C LYS A 157 0.53 13.10 4.70
N ALA A 158 1.35 12.31 5.38
CA ALA A 158 2.51 11.64 4.79
C ALA A 158 2.17 10.87 3.49
N PHE A 159 1.04 10.15 3.46
CA PHE A 159 0.61 9.39 2.29
C PHE A 159 0.08 10.26 1.14
N ASP A 160 -0.52 11.43 1.44
CA ASP A 160 -1.10 12.32 0.43
C ASP A 160 -0.04 13.18 -0.28
N THR A 161 1.16 13.31 0.33
CA THR A 161 2.21 14.24 -0.12
C THR A 161 3.40 13.55 -0.80
N ILE A 162 3.33 12.25 -1.03
CA ILE A 162 4.40 11.51 -1.69
C ILE A 162 4.56 12.03 -3.13
N ASN A 163 5.74 12.57 -3.44
CA ASN A 163 6.11 12.92 -4.82
C ASN A 163 6.47 11.64 -5.58
N HIS A 164 5.76 11.36 -6.67
CA HIS A 164 5.91 10.13 -7.44
C HIS A 164 7.30 10.02 -8.09
N GLU A 165 7.83 11.12 -8.66
CA GLU A 165 9.15 11.14 -9.31
C GLU A 165 10.27 10.82 -8.29
N LEU A 166 10.21 11.47 -7.12
CA LEU A 166 11.17 11.22 -6.06
C LEU A 166 11.07 9.78 -5.54
N PHE A 167 9.86 9.24 -5.46
CA PHE A 167 9.65 7.86 -5.03
C PHE A 167 10.24 6.86 -6.02
N ILE A 168 10.01 7.06 -7.33
CA ILE A 168 10.61 6.24 -8.40
C ILE A 168 12.14 6.34 -8.37
N ALA A 169 12.71 7.55 -8.21
CA ALA A 169 14.16 7.73 -8.09
C ALA A 169 14.76 6.97 -6.89
N LYS A 170 14.06 6.96 -5.75
CA LYS A 170 14.47 6.17 -4.58
C LYS A 170 14.42 4.66 -4.85
N LEU A 171 13.36 4.15 -5.48
CA LEU A 171 13.29 2.73 -5.83
C LEU A 171 14.41 2.34 -6.81
N HIS A 172 14.73 3.20 -7.76
CA HIS A 172 15.90 2.99 -8.65
C HIS A 172 17.19 2.87 -7.85
N ALA A 173 17.41 3.77 -6.88
CA ALA A 173 18.59 3.72 -6.02
C ALA A 173 18.66 2.44 -5.14
N TYR A 174 17.50 1.85 -4.81
CA TYR A 174 17.42 0.55 -4.12
C TYR A 174 17.55 -0.65 -5.07
N GLY A 175 17.85 -0.45 -6.35
CA GLY A 175 18.12 -1.53 -7.30
C GLY A 175 16.87 -2.13 -7.97
N PHE A 176 15.77 -1.38 -8.08
CA PHE A 176 14.64 -1.78 -8.90
C PHE A 176 14.99 -1.71 -10.38
N SER A 177 14.62 -2.74 -11.14
CA SER A 177 14.81 -2.80 -12.58
C SER A 177 14.00 -1.73 -13.30
N ARG A 178 14.36 -1.43 -14.54
CA ARG A 178 13.61 -0.51 -15.39
C ARG A 178 12.15 -0.98 -15.58
N ASN A 179 11.91 -2.30 -15.66
CA ASN A 179 10.57 -2.86 -15.79
C ASN A 179 9.76 -2.69 -14.52
N ALA A 180 10.34 -3.02 -13.37
CA ALA A 180 9.70 -2.81 -12.07
C ALA A 180 9.34 -1.33 -11.83
N LEU A 181 10.24 -0.40 -12.19
CA LEU A 181 9.98 1.04 -12.09
C LEU A 181 8.82 1.49 -12.99
N LYS A 182 8.72 0.97 -14.22
CA LYS A 182 7.59 1.25 -15.12
C LYS A 182 6.27 0.77 -14.55
N ILE A 183 6.25 -0.43 -13.96
CA ILE A 183 5.04 -0.97 -13.31
C ILE A 183 4.61 -0.06 -12.16
N VAL A 184 5.55 0.32 -11.27
CA VAL A 184 5.25 1.21 -10.15
C VAL A 184 4.83 2.60 -10.62
N HIS A 185 5.49 3.16 -11.63
CA HIS A 185 5.09 4.42 -12.22
C HIS A 185 3.67 4.34 -12.80
N SER A 186 3.39 3.29 -13.58
CA SER A 186 2.04 3.06 -14.10
C SER A 186 1.00 2.89 -13.00
N TYR A 187 1.34 2.23 -11.88
CA TYR A 187 0.45 2.09 -10.73
C TYR A 187 0.10 3.44 -10.09
N LEU A 188 1.06 4.36 -10.01
CA LEU A 188 0.90 5.67 -9.38
C LEU A 188 0.20 6.69 -10.28
N SER A 189 0.41 6.62 -11.61
CA SER A 189 -0.09 7.59 -12.59
C SER A 189 -1.55 7.36 -12.97
N ASP A 190 -2.21 8.41 -13.46
CA ASP A 190 -3.58 8.36 -14.00
C ASP A 190 -4.60 7.75 -13.04
N ARG A 191 -4.47 8.05 -11.75
CA ARG A 191 -5.41 7.62 -10.73
C ARG A 191 -6.53 8.63 -10.56
N TRP A 192 -7.76 8.14 -10.43
CA TRP A 192 -8.94 8.98 -10.26
C TRP A 192 -9.69 8.60 -9.00
N HIS A 193 -9.98 9.58 -8.18
CA HIS A 193 -10.76 9.41 -6.96
C HIS A 193 -12.01 10.29 -6.99
N ARG A 194 -13.04 9.83 -6.32
CA ARG A 194 -14.24 10.62 -5.99
C ARG A 194 -14.62 10.37 -4.54
N THR A 195 -15.25 11.36 -3.92
CA THR A 195 -15.72 11.21 -2.54
C THR A 195 -17.14 10.64 -2.52
N LYS A 196 -17.37 9.68 -1.64
CA LYS A 196 -18.67 9.07 -1.38
C LYS A 196 -19.12 9.39 0.04
N ILE A 197 -20.31 10.03 0.18
CA ILE A 197 -20.95 10.36 1.46
C ILE A 197 -22.43 10.03 1.34
N ASP A 198 -22.96 9.18 2.20
CA ASP A 198 -24.38 8.81 2.29
C ASP A 198 -25.03 8.48 0.93
N GLY A 199 -24.32 7.70 0.13
CA GLY A 199 -24.78 7.28 -1.20
C GLY A 199 -24.58 8.32 -2.31
N SER A 200 -24.22 9.55 -1.98
CA SER A 200 -23.90 10.61 -2.95
C SER A 200 -22.44 10.58 -3.35
N TYR A 201 -22.14 10.96 -4.58
CA TYR A 201 -20.80 10.96 -5.14
C TYR A 201 -20.42 12.35 -5.64
N SER A 202 -19.17 12.75 -5.41
CA SER A 202 -18.57 13.91 -6.07
C SER A 202 -18.20 13.59 -7.53
N SER A 203 -17.82 14.59 -8.30
CA SER A 203 -17.11 14.39 -9.57
C SER A 203 -15.78 13.65 -9.35
N TRP A 204 -15.33 12.93 -10.36
CA TRP A 204 -14.00 12.34 -10.39
C TRP A 204 -12.92 13.43 -10.44
N LYS A 205 -11.85 13.23 -9.67
CA LYS A 205 -10.65 14.08 -9.70
C LYS A 205 -9.41 13.23 -9.86
N GLU A 206 -8.50 13.70 -10.67
CA GLU A 206 -7.20 13.09 -10.84
C GLU A 206 -6.33 13.31 -9.61
N ILE A 207 -5.54 12.31 -9.25
CA ILE A 207 -4.60 12.33 -8.13
C ILE A 207 -3.19 12.46 -8.68
N LEU A 208 -2.55 13.59 -8.42
CA LEU A 208 -1.22 13.93 -8.94
C LEU A 208 -0.08 13.64 -7.97
N SER A 209 -0.40 13.33 -6.71
CA SER A 209 0.57 13.01 -5.67
C SER A 209 -0.03 12.08 -4.63
N GLY A 210 0.82 11.46 -3.83
CA GLY A 210 0.38 10.54 -2.78
C GLY A 210 0.08 9.13 -3.30
N VAL A 211 -0.33 8.28 -2.37
CA VAL A 211 -0.71 6.88 -2.63
C VAL A 211 -2.09 6.61 -2.02
N PRO A 212 -2.83 5.62 -2.52
CA PRO A 212 -4.09 5.19 -1.90
C PRO A 212 -3.87 4.79 -0.44
N GLN A 213 -4.72 5.29 0.46
CA GLN A 213 -4.63 5.05 1.90
C GLN A 213 -5.76 4.12 2.37
#